data_02d889560625cc358d5f363dc20afb7b
#
_entry.id   02d889560625cc358d5f363dc20afb7b
#
_cell.length_a   1.000
_cell.length_b   1.000
_cell.length_c   1.000
_cell.angle_alpha   90.00
_cell.angle_beta   90.00
_cell.angle_gamma   90.00
#
_symmetry.space_group_name_H-M   'P 1'
#
loop_
_entity.id
_entity.type
_entity.pdbx_description
1 polymer ?
#
loop_
_entity_poly.entity_id
_entity_poly.type
_entity_poly.pdbx_seq_one_letter_code
_entity_poly.pdbx_strand_id
1 'polypeptide(L)'
;QVVGTLDCPVHAMNLEQAIFMVRRCYPDHVIVAVDASVGRSEHVGCVTLGKGALRPGLGVCKELQAVGDIFITGIVGGCGSCDPLMLQSVRLSVVMRMADYICDSVRQALVPEPHNFCRRVL
;
A
#
# COMPACT_ATOMS: atom_id res chain seq x y z
N GLN A 1 -2.61 -0.77 14.38
CA GLN A 1 -1.96 -2.09 14.21
C GLN A 1 -1.45 -2.23 12.78
N VAL A 2 -0.25 -2.79 12.59
CA VAL A 2 0.32 -3.13 11.28
C VAL A 2 0.37 -4.65 11.14
N VAL A 3 -0.01 -5.16 9.97
CA VAL A 3 0.05 -6.57 9.59
C VAL A 3 0.82 -6.66 8.27
N GLY A 4 1.76 -7.60 8.18
CA GLY A 4 2.68 -7.70 7.05
C GLY A 4 3.94 -6.86 7.30
N THR A 5 4.88 -7.43 8.03
CA THR A 5 6.21 -6.85 8.27
C THR A 5 7.25 -7.58 7.43
N LEU A 6 8.49 -7.10 7.41
CA LEU A 6 9.59 -7.80 6.74
C LEU A 6 9.84 -9.19 7.31
N ASP A 7 9.69 -9.36 8.63
CA ASP A 7 9.89 -10.64 9.32
C ASP A 7 8.68 -11.57 9.21
N CYS A 8 7.49 -10.99 9.00
CA CYS A 8 6.23 -11.73 8.88
C CYS A 8 5.40 -11.14 7.73
N PRO A 9 5.80 -11.36 6.48
CA PRO A 9 5.18 -10.72 5.33
C PRO A 9 3.80 -11.30 5.00
N VAL A 10 2.91 -10.43 4.52
CA VAL A 10 1.68 -10.83 3.84
C VAL A 10 1.97 -10.90 2.34
N HIS A 11 1.62 -12.01 1.71
CA HIS A 11 1.85 -12.28 0.29
C HIS A 11 0.70 -13.12 -0.28
N ALA A 12 0.71 -13.36 -1.57
CA ALA A 12 -0.37 -14.06 -2.28
C ALA A 12 -0.80 -15.40 -1.64
N MET A 13 0.13 -16.13 -1.02
CA MET A 13 -0.15 -17.46 -0.45
C MET A 13 -0.86 -17.41 0.92
N ASN A 14 -0.72 -16.30 1.66
CA ASN A 14 -1.31 -16.16 3.00
C ASN A 14 -2.31 -14.99 3.12
N LEU A 15 -2.58 -14.29 2.02
CA LEU A 15 -3.41 -13.09 2.01
C LEU A 15 -4.82 -13.34 2.57
N GLU A 16 -5.49 -14.41 2.13
CA GLU A 16 -6.83 -14.75 2.60
C GLU A 16 -6.87 -14.99 4.11
N GLN A 17 -5.88 -15.72 4.61
CA GLN A 17 -5.74 -15.98 6.05
C GLN A 17 -5.48 -14.68 6.82
N ALA A 18 -4.63 -13.81 6.29
CA ALA A 18 -4.35 -12.52 6.90
C ALA A 18 -5.60 -11.62 6.95
N ILE A 19 -6.38 -11.55 5.85
CA ILE A 19 -7.64 -10.81 5.80
C ILE A 19 -8.63 -11.36 6.84
N PHE A 20 -8.80 -12.68 6.89
CA PHE A 20 -9.69 -13.32 7.85
C PHE A 20 -9.29 -12.97 9.30
N MET A 21 -8.02 -13.08 9.64
CA MET A 21 -7.51 -12.76 10.98
C MET A 21 -7.73 -11.28 11.33
N VAL A 22 -7.44 -10.36 10.40
CA VAL A 22 -7.61 -8.92 10.63
C VAL A 22 -9.09 -8.60 10.84
N ARG A 23 -9.99 -9.08 9.99
CA ARG A 23 -11.44 -8.83 10.14
C ARG A 23 -12.02 -9.43 11.43
N ARG A 24 -11.48 -10.57 11.87
CA ARG A 24 -11.90 -11.22 13.13
C ARG A 24 -11.40 -10.47 14.36
N CYS A 25 -10.15 -10.00 14.34
CA CYS A 25 -9.56 -9.31 15.49
C CYS A 25 -9.97 -7.83 15.57
N TYR A 26 -10.30 -7.22 14.43
CA TYR A 26 -10.58 -5.79 14.31
C TYR A 26 -11.83 -5.53 13.45
N PRO A 27 -13.02 -6.03 13.85
CA PRO A 27 -14.24 -6.00 13.03
C PRO A 27 -14.69 -4.59 12.67
N ASP A 28 -14.52 -3.62 13.58
CA ASP A 28 -15.00 -2.24 13.43
C ASP A 28 -13.91 -1.25 12.97
N HIS A 29 -12.76 -1.77 12.54
CA HIS A 29 -11.64 -0.94 12.12
C HIS A 29 -11.60 -0.75 10.61
N VAL A 30 -11.20 0.44 10.19
CA VAL A 30 -10.88 0.72 8.80
C VAL A 30 -9.55 0.04 8.45
N ILE A 31 -9.56 -0.71 7.37
CA ILE A 31 -8.37 -1.38 6.85
C ILE A 31 -7.78 -0.54 5.73
N VAL A 32 -6.56 -0.08 5.92
CA VAL A 32 -5.75 0.55 4.88
C VAL A 32 -4.84 -0.51 4.29
N ALA A 33 -5.08 -0.88 3.03
CA ALA A 33 -4.24 -1.83 2.30
C ALA A 33 -3.10 -1.08 1.61
N VAL A 34 -1.86 -1.57 1.79
CA VAL A 34 -0.67 -0.99 1.15
C VAL A 34 0.00 -2.05 0.29
N ASP A 35 0.31 -1.73 -0.97
CA ASP A 35 0.95 -2.65 -1.89
C ASP A 35 1.92 -1.94 -2.83
N ALA A 36 2.87 -2.70 -3.37
CA ALA A 36 3.76 -2.25 -4.43
C ALA A 36 3.17 -2.64 -5.78
N SER A 37 3.13 -1.71 -6.72
CA SER A 37 2.55 -1.95 -8.04
C SER A 37 3.49 -1.56 -9.18
N VAL A 38 3.19 -2.08 -10.36
CA VAL A 38 3.77 -1.61 -11.62
C VAL A 38 2.78 -0.65 -12.29
N GLY A 39 3.30 0.35 -12.97
CA GLY A 39 2.50 1.34 -13.68
C GLY A 39 3.23 1.87 -14.91
N ARG A 40 2.76 2.98 -15.48
CA ARG A 40 3.48 3.64 -16.56
C ARG A 40 4.85 4.10 -16.06
N SER A 41 5.86 4.05 -16.94
CA SER A 41 7.24 4.41 -16.58
C SER A 41 7.36 5.83 -16.03
N GLU A 42 6.54 6.75 -16.51
CA GLU A 42 6.45 8.14 -16.03
C GLU A 42 5.90 8.28 -14.60
N HIS A 43 5.22 7.24 -14.09
CA HIS A 43 4.65 7.23 -12.75
C HIS A 43 5.52 6.46 -11.74
N VAL A 44 6.64 5.91 -12.15
CA VAL A 44 7.55 5.23 -11.21
C VAL A 44 8.03 6.23 -10.14
N GLY A 45 7.89 5.83 -8.88
CA GLY A 45 8.15 6.71 -7.74
C GLY A 45 6.92 7.46 -7.21
N CYS A 46 5.78 7.38 -7.90
CA CYS A 46 4.51 7.94 -7.42
C CYS A 46 3.81 7.00 -6.43
N VAL A 47 3.03 7.61 -5.55
CA VAL A 47 2.12 6.91 -4.63
C VAL A 47 0.69 7.27 -5.01
N THR A 48 -0.18 6.29 -5.06
CA THR A 48 -1.63 6.51 -5.27
C THR A 48 -2.40 6.18 -4.00
N LEU A 49 -3.43 6.96 -3.74
CA LEU A 49 -4.37 6.77 -2.64
C LEU A 49 -5.77 6.69 -3.22
N GLY A 50 -6.55 5.71 -2.78
CA GLY A 50 -7.94 5.58 -3.22
C GLY A 50 -8.85 4.99 -2.15
N LYS A 51 -10.14 5.26 -2.31
CA LYS A 51 -11.20 4.68 -1.50
C LYS A 51 -11.67 3.37 -2.12
N GLY A 52 -11.87 2.35 -1.29
CA GLY A 52 -12.32 1.03 -1.70
C GLY A 52 -11.25 -0.03 -1.52
N ALA A 53 -11.54 -1.24 -1.96
CA ALA A 53 -10.64 -2.37 -1.80
C ALA A 53 -9.54 -2.38 -2.87
N LEU A 54 -8.33 -2.64 -2.43
CA LEU A 54 -7.20 -2.97 -3.29
C LEU A 54 -7.41 -4.34 -3.93
N ARG A 55 -7.10 -4.47 -5.20
CA ARG A 55 -7.02 -5.75 -5.91
C ARG A 55 -5.56 -6.09 -6.17
N PRO A 56 -4.89 -6.81 -5.27
CA PRO A 56 -3.49 -7.14 -5.43
C PRO A 56 -3.29 -8.15 -6.56
N GLY A 57 -2.09 -8.19 -7.13
CA GLY A 57 -1.74 -9.19 -8.14
C GLY A 57 -2.20 -8.91 -9.56
N LEU A 58 -2.92 -7.83 -9.85
CA LEU A 58 -3.32 -7.47 -11.21
C LEU A 58 -2.11 -7.30 -12.16
N GLY A 59 -1.00 -6.79 -11.63
CA GLY A 59 0.25 -6.63 -12.41
C GLY A 59 0.95 -7.95 -12.77
N VAL A 60 0.54 -9.06 -12.16
CA VAL A 60 1.10 -10.41 -12.41
C VAL A 60 0.03 -11.42 -12.85
N CYS A 61 -1.10 -10.93 -13.36
CA CYS A 61 -2.23 -11.74 -13.87
C CYS A 61 -2.75 -12.78 -12.86
N LYS A 62 -2.73 -12.46 -11.57
CA LYS A 62 -3.33 -13.28 -10.51
C LYS A 62 -4.57 -12.61 -9.95
N GLU A 63 -5.69 -13.30 -9.93
CA GLU A 63 -6.88 -12.88 -9.21
C GLU A 63 -6.73 -13.25 -7.74
N LEU A 64 -6.41 -12.25 -6.94
CA LEU A 64 -6.35 -12.38 -5.48
C LEU A 64 -7.56 -11.69 -4.85
N GLN A 65 -7.87 -12.07 -3.62
CA GLN A 65 -8.96 -11.46 -2.87
C GLN A 65 -8.72 -9.96 -2.69
N ALA A 66 -9.74 -9.16 -2.97
CA ALA A 66 -9.69 -7.72 -2.73
C ALA A 66 -9.63 -7.42 -1.22
N VAL A 67 -8.83 -6.43 -0.83
CA VAL A 67 -8.55 -6.12 0.57
C VAL A 67 -8.56 -4.63 0.85
N GLY A 68 -9.05 -4.26 2.04
CA GLY A 68 -9.04 -2.90 2.55
C GLY A 68 -10.32 -2.13 2.28
N ASP A 69 -10.45 -1.01 2.94
CA ASP A 69 -11.51 -0.01 2.78
C ASP A 69 -10.95 1.26 2.13
N ILE A 70 -9.63 1.43 2.27
CA ILE A 70 -8.78 2.44 1.63
C ILE A 70 -7.54 1.70 1.13
N PHE A 71 -7.00 2.14 0.01
CA PHE A 71 -5.75 1.58 -0.49
C PHE A 71 -4.70 2.65 -0.79
N ILE A 72 -3.44 2.26 -0.62
CA ILE A 72 -2.27 3.03 -1.01
C ILE A 72 -1.41 2.11 -1.88
N THR A 73 -1.02 2.54 -3.08
CA THR A 73 -0.08 1.77 -3.89
C THR A 73 1.15 2.60 -4.24
N GLY A 74 2.32 1.99 -4.06
CA GLY A 74 3.58 2.56 -4.52
C GLY A 74 3.95 2.03 -5.89
N ILE A 75 4.11 2.89 -6.90
CA ILE A 75 4.50 2.48 -8.24
C ILE A 75 6.02 2.31 -8.26
N VAL A 76 6.49 1.08 -8.17
CA VAL A 76 7.90 0.74 -8.01
C VAL A 76 8.60 0.36 -9.32
N GLY A 77 7.83 0.03 -10.36
CA GLY A 77 8.35 -0.36 -11.66
C GLY A 77 7.47 0.11 -12.81
N GLY A 78 8.09 0.37 -13.96
CA GLY A 78 7.40 0.74 -15.19
C GLY A 78 6.91 -0.51 -15.94
N CYS A 79 5.68 -0.50 -16.44
CA CYS A 79 5.12 -1.54 -17.29
C CYS A 79 5.32 -1.16 -18.76
N GLY A 80 6.28 -1.79 -19.45
CA GLY A 80 6.41 -1.75 -20.91
C GLY A 80 5.85 -2.98 -21.59
N SER A 81 5.72 -4.08 -20.86
CA SER A 81 5.09 -5.36 -21.23
C SER A 81 4.69 -6.06 -19.93
N CYS A 82 3.64 -6.88 -19.96
CA CYS A 82 3.19 -7.66 -18.79
C CYS A 82 4.22 -8.77 -18.44
N ASP A 83 5.44 -8.36 -18.14
CA ASP A 83 6.51 -9.30 -17.77
C ASP A 83 6.62 -9.36 -16.24
N PRO A 84 6.28 -10.51 -15.62
CA PRO A 84 6.44 -10.72 -14.18
C PRO A 84 7.89 -10.52 -13.69
N LEU A 85 8.87 -10.61 -14.57
CA LEU A 85 10.29 -10.41 -14.25
C LEU A 85 10.62 -8.93 -13.99
N MET A 86 9.79 -8.00 -14.43
CA MET A 86 10.00 -6.57 -14.18
C MET A 86 10.02 -6.23 -12.69
N LEU A 87 9.19 -6.88 -11.86
CA LEU A 87 9.21 -6.68 -10.42
C LEU A 87 10.51 -7.16 -9.76
N GLN A 88 11.17 -8.16 -10.35
CA GLN A 88 12.45 -8.67 -9.85
C GLN A 88 13.62 -7.71 -10.13
N SER A 89 13.47 -6.81 -11.09
CA SER A 89 14.50 -5.81 -11.43
C SER A 89 14.39 -4.52 -10.61
N VAL A 90 13.34 -4.37 -9.80
CA VAL A 90 13.15 -3.19 -8.97
C VAL A 90 14.20 -3.13 -7.86
N ARG A 91 14.85 -1.98 -7.73
CA ARG A 91 15.84 -1.78 -6.66
C ARG A 91 15.15 -1.74 -5.31
N LEU A 92 15.58 -2.60 -4.38
CA LEU A 92 15.08 -2.63 -3.02
C LEU A 92 15.09 -1.26 -2.34
N SER A 93 16.13 -0.45 -2.61
CA SER A 93 16.21 0.92 -2.07
C SER A 93 15.08 1.84 -2.50
N VAL A 94 14.47 1.61 -3.67
CA VAL A 94 13.29 2.37 -4.13
C VAL A 94 12.07 1.95 -3.32
N VAL A 95 11.88 0.64 -3.15
CA VAL A 95 10.76 0.09 -2.37
C VAL A 95 10.83 0.57 -0.93
N MET A 96 11.99 0.51 -0.29
CA MET A 96 12.19 0.93 1.10
C MET A 96 11.90 2.42 1.30
N ARG A 97 12.45 3.30 0.45
CA ARG A 97 12.16 4.74 0.53
C ARG A 97 10.68 5.06 0.35
N MET A 98 10.00 4.33 -0.53
CA MET A 98 8.58 4.50 -0.76
C MET A 98 7.76 4.03 0.45
N ALA A 99 8.15 2.92 1.06
CA ALA A 99 7.54 2.42 2.29
C ALA A 99 7.70 3.43 3.45
N ASP A 100 8.89 4.01 3.61
CA ASP A 100 9.15 5.05 4.62
C ASP A 100 8.27 6.28 4.38
N TYR A 101 8.19 6.74 3.13
CA TYR A 101 7.35 7.88 2.75
C TYR A 101 5.86 7.64 3.05
N ILE A 102 5.34 6.45 2.69
CA ILE A 102 3.96 6.07 2.98
C ILE A 102 3.74 5.99 4.50
N CYS A 103 4.66 5.38 5.23
CA CYS A 103 4.58 5.25 6.68
C CYS A 103 4.50 6.61 7.37
N ASP A 104 5.40 7.53 7.01
CA ASP A 104 5.40 8.89 7.56
C ASP A 104 4.13 9.67 7.22
N SER A 105 3.64 9.55 5.99
CA SER A 105 2.40 10.20 5.55
C SER A 105 1.18 9.69 6.31
N VAL A 106 1.07 8.37 6.49
CA VAL A 106 -0.02 7.74 7.25
C VAL A 106 0.07 8.13 8.72
N ARG A 107 1.28 8.13 9.30
CA ARG A 107 1.49 8.54 10.69
C ARG A 107 1.06 9.99 10.92
N GLN A 108 1.45 10.91 10.04
CA GLN A 108 1.04 12.32 10.13
C GLN A 108 -0.47 12.49 10.00
N ALA A 109 -1.11 11.73 9.12
CA ALA A 109 -2.56 11.79 8.92
C ALA A 109 -3.35 11.25 10.12
N LEU A 110 -2.81 10.28 10.86
CA LEU A 110 -3.47 9.61 11.98
C LEU A 110 -3.14 10.23 13.35
N VAL A 111 -2.05 10.98 13.46
CA VAL A 111 -1.72 11.71 14.69
C VAL A 111 -2.40 13.07 14.61
N PRO A 112 -3.39 13.39 15.49
CA PRO A 112 -3.96 14.71 15.51
C PRO A 112 -2.86 15.70 15.91
N GLU A 113 -2.48 16.58 15.00
CA GLU A 113 -1.71 17.76 15.37
C GLU A 113 -2.50 18.51 16.47
N PRO A 114 -1.87 18.95 17.56
CA PRO A 114 -2.53 19.86 18.49
C PRO A 114 -2.95 21.07 17.66
N HIS A 115 -4.25 21.27 17.54
CA HIS A 115 -4.85 22.30 16.71
C HIS A 115 -4.30 23.68 17.08
N ASN A 116 -3.26 24.13 16.42
CA ASN A 116 -2.98 25.54 16.28
C ASN A 116 -3.94 26.10 15.21
N PHE A 117 -5.21 26.21 15.57
CA PHE A 117 -6.20 26.93 14.80
C PHE A 117 -5.93 28.43 14.96
N CYS A 118 -4.90 28.93 14.32
CA CYS A 118 -4.72 30.34 14.08
C CYS A 118 -4.13 30.58 12.69
N ARG A 119 -4.90 30.22 11.64
CA ARG A 119 -4.70 30.87 10.35
C ARG A 119 -5.59 32.08 10.31
N ARG A 120 -5.01 33.25 10.64
CA ARG A 120 -5.59 34.53 10.24
C ARG A 120 -5.76 34.51 8.73
N VAL A 121 -7.03 34.56 8.31
CA VAL A 121 -7.38 34.98 6.95
C VAL A 121 -7.31 36.52 7.00
N LEU A 122 -6.31 37.08 6.35
CA LEU A 122 -6.32 38.46 5.88
C LEU A 122 -6.62 38.43 4.40
#